data_651ea164cb4ac6b9c63bc2ff5a473c43
#
_entry.id   651ea164cb4ac6b9c63bc2ff5a473c43
#
_cell.length_a   1.000
_cell.length_b   1.000
_cell.length_c   1.000
_cell.angle_alpha   90.00
_cell.angle_beta   90.00
_cell.angle_gamma   90.00
#
_symmetry.space_group_name_H-M   'P 1'
#
loop_
_entity.id
_entity.type
_entity.pdbx_description
1 polymer ?
#
loop_
_entity_poly.entity_id
_entity_poly.type
_entity_poly.pdbx_seq_one_letter_code
_entity_poly.pdbx_strand_id
1 'polypeptide(L)'
;MRLWWHLVRLGFRLLYNEFAFTYDLVSWGVSLGAWRCWVRASLKHLHPDGLILELAHGTGNLQLDLHAAGRDAIGCDLSPAMGQIATNKLMRAGIRPHLVRSRAQTLPFRAAAFASVISTFPTDFIIAPETLREVSRVLQPGGRFVIVPTSRFTGGGLIAKLIDALYAATGQREASAEHRSLWISLLEPYGFGVQIVEEACSNSAVTVIIAQKRG
;
A
#
# COMPACT_ATOMS: atom_id res chain seq x y z
N MET A 1 -6.57 24.03 12.94
CA MET A 1 -6.71 22.72 12.21
C MET A 1 -6.30 22.78 10.73
N ARG A 2 -6.76 23.73 9.90
CA ARG A 2 -6.42 23.78 8.45
C ARG A 2 -4.90 23.91 8.19
N LEU A 3 -4.17 24.71 8.95
CA LEU A 3 -2.72 24.91 8.80
C LEU A 3 -1.92 23.63 9.10
N TRP A 4 -2.31 22.88 10.14
CA TRP A 4 -1.68 21.62 10.51
C TRP A 4 -1.77 20.59 9.35
N TRP A 5 -2.95 20.42 8.79
CA TRP A 5 -3.13 19.51 7.66
C TRP A 5 -2.42 19.94 6.37
N HIS A 6 -2.20 21.25 6.17
CA HIS A 6 -1.34 21.75 5.09
C HIS A 6 0.12 21.39 5.32
N LEU A 7 0.63 21.54 6.55
CA LEU A 7 2.01 21.17 6.91
C LEU A 7 2.24 19.66 6.78
N VAL A 8 1.30 18.83 7.24
CA VAL A 8 1.36 17.37 7.10
C VAL A 8 1.41 16.97 5.63
N ARG A 9 0.52 17.53 4.80
CA ARG A 9 0.52 17.26 3.34
C ARG A 9 1.78 17.74 2.65
N LEU A 10 2.31 18.89 3.04
CA LEU A 10 3.57 19.39 2.52
C LEU A 10 4.74 18.47 2.93
N GLY A 11 4.77 18.03 4.18
CA GLY A 11 5.77 17.07 4.68
C GLY A 11 5.76 15.76 3.89
N PHE A 12 4.60 15.17 3.66
CA PHE A 12 4.48 13.97 2.81
C PHE A 12 4.89 14.24 1.37
N ARG A 13 4.48 15.38 0.78
CA ARG A 13 4.90 15.74 -0.57
C ARG A 13 6.43 15.84 -0.69
N LEU A 14 7.08 16.50 0.27
CA LEU A 14 8.55 16.61 0.33
C LEU A 14 9.19 15.23 0.51
N LEU A 15 8.66 14.39 1.41
CA LEU A 15 9.18 13.04 1.65
C LEU A 15 9.05 12.14 0.40
N TYR A 16 7.98 12.27 -0.38
CA TYR A 16 7.77 11.45 -1.57
C TYR A 16 8.47 11.97 -2.83
N ASN A 17 9.01 13.18 -2.81
CA ASN A 17 9.70 13.76 -3.98
C ASN A 17 11.13 14.18 -3.63
N GLU A 18 11.30 15.30 -2.95
CA GLU A 18 12.60 15.92 -2.69
C GLU A 18 13.47 15.08 -1.73
N PHE A 19 12.85 14.45 -0.73
CA PHE A 19 13.52 13.61 0.27
C PHE A 19 13.23 12.11 0.09
N ALA A 20 12.82 11.69 -1.11
CA ALA A 20 12.48 10.29 -1.39
C ALA A 20 13.61 9.30 -1.04
N PHE A 21 14.88 9.73 -1.11
CA PHE A 21 16.04 8.93 -0.73
C PHE A 21 16.11 8.60 0.77
N THR A 22 15.44 9.37 1.62
CA THR A 22 15.36 9.10 3.08
C THR A 22 14.20 8.20 3.45
N TYR A 23 13.29 7.91 2.52
CA TYR A 23 12.02 7.21 2.79
C TYR A 23 12.23 5.87 3.49
N ASP A 24 13.16 5.05 3.00
CA ASP A 24 13.42 3.73 3.60
C ASP A 24 13.94 3.85 5.05
N LEU A 25 14.77 4.86 5.33
CA LEU A 25 15.27 5.13 6.68
C LEU A 25 14.14 5.61 7.62
N VAL A 26 13.30 6.51 7.13
CA VAL A 26 12.13 7.00 7.89
C VAL A 26 11.18 5.85 8.17
N SER A 27 10.83 5.04 7.15
CA SER A 27 9.96 3.87 7.31
C SER A 27 10.52 2.86 8.31
N TRP A 28 11.82 2.61 8.26
CA TRP A 28 12.50 1.74 9.23
C TRP A 28 12.41 2.32 10.65
N GLY A 29 12.67 3.61 10.83
CA GLY A 29 12.62 4.29 12.13
C GLY A 29 11.23 4.28 12.75
N VAL A 30 10.19 4.71 12.01
CA VAL A 30 8.80 4.78 12.52
C VAL A 30 8.17 3.41 12.73
N SER A 31 8.71 2.36 12.10
CA SER A 31 8.24 0.99 12.27
C SER A 31 9.08 0.17 13.26
N LEU A 32 10.15 0.74 13.83
CA LEU A 32 11.14 0.02 14.63
C LEU A 32 11.69 -1.24 13.91
N GLY A 33 11.87 -1.13 12.57
CA GLY A 33 12.33 -2.22 11.71
C GLY A 33 11.24 -3.20 11.23
N ALA A 34 10.00 -3.07 11.70
CA ALA A 34 8.92 -3.99 11.34
C ALA A 34 8.31 -3.72 9.94
N TRP A 35 8.64 -2.60 9.29
CA TRP A 35 8.05 -2.17 8.02
C TRP A 35 7.99 -3.28 6.97
N ARG A 36 9.13 -3.96 6.79
CA ARG A 36 9.21 -5.03 5.78
C ARG A 36 8.29 -6.22 6.10
N CYS A 37 8.13 -6.57 7.39
CA CYS A 37 7.18 -7.60 7.81
C CYS A 37 5.75 -7.17 7.46
N TRP A 38 5.38 -5.92 7.76
CA TRP A 38 4.05 -5.39 7.48
C TRP A 38 3.70 -5.43 5.99
N VAL A 39 4.64 -4.98 5.15
CA VAL A 39 4.46 -4.99 3.69
C VAL A 39 4.33 -6.41 3.17
N ARG A 40 5.22 -7.33 3.62
CA ARG A 40 5.22 -8.74 3.17
C ARG A 40 4.02 -9.54 3.65
N ALA A 41 3.36 -9.14 4.74
CA ALA A 41 2.15 -9.79 5.22
C ALA A 41 1.03 -9.82 4.16
N SER A 42 1.02 -8.85 3.25
CA SER A 42 0.06 -8.78 2.15
C SER A 42 0.23 -9.88 1.09
N LEU A 43 1.46 -10.42 0.91
CA LEU A 43 1.79 -11.33 -0.20
C LEU A 43 0.96 -12.61 -0.19
N LYS A 44 0.67 -13.17 0.99
CA LYS A 44 -0.10 -14.40 1.13
C LYS A 44 -1.59 -14.26 0.81
N HIS A 45 -2.06 -13.01 0.68
CA HIS A 45 -3.45 -12.69 0.36
C HIS A 45 -3.67 -12.38 -1.11
N LEU A 46 -2.60 -12.30 -1.91
CA LEU A 46 -2.70 -12.13 -3.35
C LEU A 46 -3.36 -13.36 -4.01
N HIS A 47 -3.93 -13.18 -5.18
CA HIS A 47 -4.37 -14.32 -5.98
C HIS A 47 -3.17 -15.23 -6.25
N PRO A 48 -3.31 -16.57 -6.18
CA PRO A 48 -2.18 -17.48 -6.30
C PRO A 48 -1.43 -17.33 -7.62
N ASP A 49 -2.14 -17.03 -8.70
CA ASP A 49 -1.60 -16.93 -10.05
C ASP A 49 -1.89 -15.58 -10.69
N GLY A 50 -1.18 -15.28 -11.79
CA GLY A 50 -1.44 -14.14 -12.66
C GLY A 50 -0.68 -12.87 -12.27
N LEU A 51 -0.84 -11.85 -13.11
CA LEU A 51 -0.12 -10.58 -13.04
C LEU A 51 -0.63 -9.72 -11.87
N ILE A 52 0.29 -9.08 -11.17
CA ILE A 52 0.03 -8.20 -10.03
C ILE A 52 0.29 -6.75 -10.43
N LEU A 53 -0.59 -5.83 -10.00
CA LEU A 53 -0.35 -4.39 -10.05
C LEU A 53 -0.11 -3.86 -8.63
N GLU A 54 1.04 -3.26 -8.38
CA GLU A 54 1.30 -2.49 -7.16
C GLU A 54 1.00 -1.02 -7.40
N LEU A 55 0.08 -0.45 -6.61
CA LEU A 55 -0.22 0.99 -6.61
C LEU A 55 0.58 1.70 -5.53
N ALA A 56 1.20 2.82 -5.90
CA ALA A 56 2.12 3.59 -5.07
C ALA A 56 3.32 2.73 -4.62
N HIS A 57 4.07 2.20 -5.58
CA HIS A 57 5.19 1.29 -5.32
C HIS A 57 6.35 1.92 -4.51
N GLY A 58 6.34 3.25 -4.33
CA GLY A 58 7.35 3.97 -3.56
C GLY A 58 8.77 3.65 -4.03
N THR A 59 9.65 3.28 -3.11
CA THR A 59 11.05 2.96 -3.41
C THR A 59 11.26 1.54 -4.00
N GLY A 60 10.17 0.78 -4.28
CA GLY A 60 10.21 -0.52 -4.93
C GLY A 60 10.57 -1.71 -4.04
N ASN A 61 10.42 -1.58 -2.72
CA ASN A 61 10.74 -2.68 -1.79
C ASN A 61 9.81 -3.89 -1.99
N LEU A 62 8.51 -3.65 -2.18
CA LEU A 62 7.55 -4.74 -2.43
C LEU A 62 7.76 -5.36 -3.82
N GLN A 63 8.21 -4.59 -4.82
CA GLN A 63 8.59 -5.14 -6.14
C GLN A 63 9.73 -6.17 -6.00
N LEU A 64 10.73 -5.90 -5.15
CA LEU A 64 11.79 -6.87 -4.84
C LEU A 64 11.23 -8.13 -4.17
N ASP A 65 10.33 -7.96 -3.20
CA ASP A 65 9.74 -9.09 -2.46
C ASP A 65 8.82 -9.93 -3.36
N LEU A 66 8.04 -9.31 -4.27
CA LEU A 66 7.24 -9.99 -5.27
C LEU A 66 8.10 -10.81 -6.22
N HIS A 67 9.17 -10.20 -6.75
CA HIS A 67 10.11 -10.91 -7.63
C HIS A 67 10.79 -12.08 -6.91
N ALA A 68 11.24 -11.89 -5.66
CA ALA A 68 11.84 -12.95 -4.86
C ALA A 68 10.86 -14.11 -4.56
N ALA A 69 9.55 -13.82 -4.57
CA ALA A 69 8.49 -14.83 -4.47
C ALA A 69 8.10 -15.45 -5.83
N GLY A 70 8.84 -15.17 -6.91
CA GLY A 70 8.56 -15.67 -8.26
C GLY A 70 7.28 -15.09 -8.87
N ARG A 71 6.86 -13.87 -8.48
CA ARG A 71 5.61 -13.26 -8.93
C ARG A 71 5.87 -12.15 -9.95
N ASP A 72 5.13 -12.20 -11.04
CA ASP A 72 5.13 -11.15 -12.05
C ASP A 72 4.33 -9.93 -11.56
N ALA A 73 4.97 -8.77 -11.54
CA ALA A 73 4.33 -7.55 -11.05
C ALA A 73 4.71 -6.33 -11.90
N ILE A 74 3.74 -5.40 -12.00
CA ILE A 74 3.95 -4.05 -12.52
C ILE A 74 3.75 -3.08 -11.37
N GLY A 75 4.70 -2.13 -11.20
CA GLY A 75 4.58 -1.04 -10.23
C GLY A 75 4.02 0.22 -10.89
N CYS A 76 3.05 0.87 -10.24
CA CYS A 76 2.53 2.17 -10.64
C CYS A 76 2.74 3.19 -9.51
N ASP A 77 3.37 4.33 -9.82
CA ASP A 77 3.56 5.44 -8.88
C ASP A 77 3.45 6.79 -9.60
N LEU A 78 3.01 7.81 -8.89
CA LEU A 78 2.92 9.16 -9.43
C LEU A 78 4.25 9.92 -9.35
N SER A 79 5.06 9.63 -8.32
CA SER A 79 6.32 10.32 -8.04
C SER A 79 7.43 9.87 -8.99
N PRO A 80 8.02 10.77 -9.79
CA PRO A 80 9.18 10.44 -10.63
C PRO A 80 10.40 10.11 -9.78
N ALA A 81 10.57 10.72 -8.59
CA ALA A 81 11.68 10.44 -7.69
C ALA A 81 11.60 9.01 -7.14
N MET A 82 10.42 8.56 -6.71
CA MET A 82 10.18 7.16 -6.29
C MET A 82 10.45 6.19 -7.46
N GLY A 83 9.95 6.50 -8.65
CA GLY A 83 10.20 5.69 -9.85
C GLY A 83 11.69 5.52 -10.16
N GLN A 84 12.48 6.58 -10.04
CA GLN A 84 13.92 6.52 -10.26
C GLN A 84 14.64 5.67 -9.20
N ILE A 85 14.27 5.83 -7.92
CA ILE A 85 14.84 5.04 -6.82
C ILE A 85 14.50 3.56 -7.00
N ALA A 86 13.24 3.24 -7.27
CA ALA A 86 12.78 1.88 -7.51
C ALA A 86 13.48 1.24 -8.72
N THR A 87 13.57 1.96 -9.83
CA THR A 87 14.32 1.51 -11.04
C THR A 87 15.75 1.14 -10.68
N ASN A 88 16.49 2.05 -10.04
CA ASN A 88 17.88 1.81 -9.67
C ASN A 88 18.02 0.63 -8.70
N LYS A 89 17.10 0.49 -7.76
CA LYS A 89 17.10 -0.60 -6.78
C LYS A 89 16.87 -1.96 -7.44
N LEU A 90 15.89 -2.06 -8.34
CA LEU A 90 15.59 -3.28 -9.09
C LEU A 90 16.74 -3.66 -10.02
N MET A 91 17.30 -2.69 -10.77
CA MET A 91 18.44 -2.94 -11.66
C MET A 91 19.67 -3.44 -10.90
N ARG A 92 19.97 -2.88 -9.72
CA ARG A 92 21.07 -3.36 -8.85
C ARG A 92 20.85 -4.79 -8.36
N ALA A 93 19.58 -5.22 -8.23
CA ALA A 93 19.21 -6.59 -7.90
C ALA A 93 19.16 -7.54 -9.12
N GLY A 94 19.55 -7.06 -10.34
CA GLY A 94 19.48 -7.84 -11.57
C GLY A 94 18.05 -8.03 -12.11
N ILE A 95 17.09 -7.24 -11.64
CA ILE A 95 15.68 -7.34 -12.00
C ILE A 95 15.37 -6.27 -13.04
N ARG A 96 14.74 -6.65 -14.16
CA ARG A 96 14.22 -5.69 -15.14
C ARG A 96 13.02 -4.95 -14.54
N PRO A 97 13.06 -3.60 -14.41
CA PRO A 97 11.95 -2.86 -13.84
C PRO A 97 10.74 -2.86 -14.79
N HIS A 98 9.57 -3.19 -14.24
CA HIS A 98 8.27 -3.05 -14.90
C HIS A 98 7.48 -1.97 -14.15
N LEU A 99 7.87 -0.71 -14.33
CA LEU A 99 7.33 0.44 -13.61
C LEU A 99 6.67 1.42 -14.57
N VAL A 100 5.51 1.96 -14.16
CA VAL A 100 4.73 2.92 -14.93
C VAL A 100 4.45 4.15 -14.07
N ARG A 101 4.68 5.34 -14.61
CA ARG A 101 4.27 6.59 -13.97
C ARG A 101 2.83 6.92 -14.34
N SER A 102 1.90 6.78 -13.40
CA SER A 102 0.48 7.13 -13.60
C SER A 102 -0.21 7.43 -12.29
N ARG A 103 -1.39 8.03 -12.38
CA ARG A 103 -2.32 8.19 -11.27
C ARG A 103 -3.15 6.91 -11.12
N ALA A 104 -3.45 6.53 -9.88
CA ALA A 104 -4.36 5.39 -9.62
C ALA A 104 -5.79 5.64 -10.12
N GLN A 105 -6.17 6.92 -10.29
CA GLN A 105 -7.47 7.35 -10.82
C GLN A 105 -7.61 7.19 -12.35
N THR A 106 -6.50 6.92 -13.06
CA THR A 106 -6.47 6.80 -14.54
C THR A 106 -5.37 5.83 -14.93
N LEU A 107 -5.62 4.54 -14.73
CA LEU A 107 -4.63 3.49 -14.97
C LEU A 107 -4.48 3.18 -16.48
N PRO A 108 -3.25 3.18 -17.04
CA PRO A 108 -3.02 2.96 -18.46
C PRO A 108 -3.01 1.48 -18.84
N PHE A 109 -3.94 0.71 -18.25
CA PHE A 109 -4.04 -0.72 -18.47
C PHE A 109 -5.42 -1.09 -19.01
N ARG A 110 -5.50 -2.18 -19.75
CA ARG A 110 -6.78 -2.73 -20.22
C ARG A 110 -7.61 -3.27 -19.05
N ALA A 111 -8.91 -3.38 -19.26
CA ALA A 111 -9.79 -4.06 -18.31
C ALA A 111 -9.36 -5.52 -18.11
N ALA A 112 -9.59 -6.05 -16.92
CA ALA A 112 -9.29 -7.44 -16.54
C ALA A 112 -7.85 -7.89 -16.87
N ALA A 113 -6.86 -6.99 -16.67
CA ALA A 113 -5.46 -7.29 -16.93
C ALA A 113 -4.77 -7.98 -15.76
N PHE A 114 -5.24 -7.76 -14.53
CA PHE A 114 -4.55 -8.17 -13.31
C PHE A 114 -5.36 -9.17 -12.48
N ALA A 115 -4.68 -10.18 -11.94
CA ALA A 115 -5.26 -11.10 -10.97
C ALA A 115 -5.26 -10.50 -9.55
N SER A 116 -4.32 -9.60 -9.28
CA SER A 116 -4.28 -8.85 -8.03
C SER A 116 -3.88 -7.39 -8.25
N VAL A 117 -4.46 -6.51 -7.46
CA VAL A 117 -3.97 -5.15 -7.23
C VAL A 117 -3.60 -5.04 -5.75
N ILE A 118 -2.46 -4.44 -5.46
CA ILE A 118 -1.97 -4.28 -4.08
C ILE A 118 -1.54 -2.85 -3.82
N SER A 119 -1.81 -2.35 -2.61
CA SER A 119 -1.28 -1.08 -2.13
C SER A 119 -0.97 -1.17 -0.64
N THR A 120 0.23 -0.75 -0.25
CA THR A 120 0.67 -0.78 1.15
C THR A 120 0.88 0.63 1.67
N PHE A 121 0.29 0.92 2.82
CA PHE A 121 0.30 2.24 3.47
C PHE A 121 -0.06 3.39 2.53
N PRO A 122 -1.17 3.24 1.76
CA PRO A 122 -1.58 4.28 0.83
C PRO A 122 -2.09 5.52 1.59
N THR A 123 -2.05 6.66 0.91
CA THR A 123 -2.77 7.87 1.34
C THR A 123 -4.22 7.85 0.85
N ASP A 124 -4.95 8.93 1.06
CA ASP A 124 -6.39 9.05 0.75
C ASP A 124 -6.78 8.73 -0.70
N PHE A 125 -5.82 8.71 -1.65
CA PHE A 125 -6.11 8.36 -3.04
C PHE A 125 -6.73 6.97 -3.19
N ILE A 126 -6.45 6.05 -2.26
CA ILE A 126 -6.85 4.64 -2.36
C ILE A 126 -8.36 4.45 -2.21
N ILE A 127 -9.03 5.35 -1.49
CA ILE A 127 -10.49 5.35 -1.27
C ILE A 127 -11.21 6.31 -2.22
N ALA A 128 -10.49 7.01 -3.12
CA ALA A 128 -11.11 7.89 -4.09
C ALA A 128 -12.01 7.09 -5.05
N PRO A 129 -13.24 7.55 -5.34
CA PRO A 129 -14.18 6.84 -6.21
C PRO A 129 -13.58 6.46 -7.58
N GLU A 130 -12.77 7.35 -8.15
CA GLU A 130 -12.08 7.13 -9.43
C GLU A 130 -11.07 5.99 -9.33
N THR A 131 -10.29 5.93 -8.23
CA THR A 131 -9.34 4.83 -7.98
C THR A 131 -10.08 3.51 -7.85
N LEU A 132 -11.17 3.46 -7.09
CA LEU A 132 -11.93 2.23 -6.87
C LEU A 132 -12.58 1.70 -8.16
N ARG A 133 -13.07 2.62 -9.04
CA ARG A 133 -13.55 2.24 -10.39
C ARG A 133 -12.44 1.67 -11.25
N GLU A 134 -11.27 2.31 -11.27
CA GLU A 134 -10.12 1.86 -12.06
C GLU A 134 -9.57 0.51 -11.55
N VAL A 135 -9.44 0.33 -10.23
CA VAL A 135 -9.05 -0.95 -9.64
C VAL A 135 -10.05 -2.04 -10.01
N SER A 136 -11.36 -1.78 -9.88
CA SER A 136 -12.38 -2.73 -10.29
C SER A 136 -12.29 -3.04 -11.80
N ARG A 137 -12.05 -2.02 -12.63
CA ARG A 137 -11.93 -2.20 -14.10
C ARG A 137 -10.75 -3.06 -14.50
N VAL A 138 -9.57 -2.82 -13.92
CA VAL A 138 -8.33 -3.53 -14.29
C VAL A 138 -8.22 -4.93 -13.70
N LEU A 139 -8.95 -5.24 -12.62
CA LEU A 139 -9.00 -6.56 -12.02
C LEU A 139 -9.84 -7.54 -12.84
N GLN A 140 -9.35 -8.75 -12.96
CA GLN A 140 -10.11 -9.88 -13.48
C GLN A 140 -11.31 -10.23 -12.59
N PRO A 141 -12.37 -10.88 -13.11
CA PRO A 141 -13.38 -11.51 -12.26
C PRO A 141 -12.72 -12.46 -11.26
N GLY A 142 -13.11 -12.42 -9.98
CA GLY A 142 -12.47 -13.19 -8.91
C GLY A 142 -11.11 -12.63 -8.44
N GLY A 143 -10.54 -11.65 -9.12
CA GLY A 143 -9.28 -11.00 -8.74
C GLY A 143 -9.36 -10.29 -7.39
N ARG A 144 -8.22 -10.04 -6.78
CA ARG A 144 -8.13 -9.50 -5.41
C ARG A 144 -7.50 -8.12 -5.38
N PHE A 145 -8.15 -7.19 -4.70
CA PHE A 145 -7.55 -5.92 -4.27
C PHE A 145 -7.13 -6.05 -2.82
N VAL A 146 -5.82 -6.01 -2.56
CA VAL A 146 -5.21 -6.18 -1.24
C VAL A 146 -4.67 -4.83 -0.78
N ILE A 147 -5.14 -4.37 0.37
CA ILE A 147 -4.72 -3.08 0.94
C ILE A 147 -4.15 -3.34 2.33
N VAL A 148 -2.99 -2.74 2.62
CA VAL A 148 -2.43 -2.66 3.96
C VAL A 148 -2.54 -1.20 4.41
N PRO A 149 -3.63 -0.80 5.09
CA PRO A 149 -3.86 0.59 5.41
C PRO A 149 -3.09 1.07 6.63
N THR A 150 -2.89 0.19 7.62
CA THR A 150 -2.33 0.57 8.92
C THR A 150 -1.70 -0.62 9.63
N SER A 151 -0.87 -0.30 10.61
CA SER A 151 -0.27 -1.26 11.55
C SER A 151 -0.40 -0.74 12.97
N ARG A 152 -0.25 -1.62 13.96
CA ARG A 152 -0.24 -1.27 15.38
C ARG A 152 0.85 -2.04 16.12
N PHE A 153 1.46 -1.41 17.10
CA PHE A 153 2.35 -2.11 18.02
C PHE A 153 1.55 -2.86 19.08
N THR A 154 1.93 -4.10 19.36
CA THR A 154 1.33 -4.93 20.41
C THR A 154 2.13 -4.91 21.71
N GLY A 155 3.35 -4.37 21.68
CA GLY A 155 4.23 -4.20 22.85
C GLY A 155 4.02 -2.84 23.52
N GLY A 156 3.93 -2.81 24.86
CA GLY A 156 3.62 -1.61 25.66
C GLY A 156 4.77 -0.64 25.92
N GLY A 157 5.82 -0.58 25.08
CA GLY A 157 6.98 0.30 25.30
C GLY A 157 6.67 1.78 25.11
N LEU A 158 7.41 2.67 25.80
CA LEU A 158 7.25 4.12 25.68
C LEU A 158 7.44 4.60 24.22
N ILE A 159 8.38 4.02 23.49
CA ILE A 159 8.63 4.36 22.07
C ILE A 159 7.44 3.98 21.20
N ALA A 160 6.84 2.80 21.41
CA ALA A 160 5.63 2.38 20.70
C ALA A 160 4.48 3.36 20.92
N LYS A 161 4.25 3.78 22.18
CA LYS A 161 3.24 4.80 22.53
C LYS A 161 3.49 6.16 21.87
N LEU A 162 4.75 6.59 21.78
CA LEU A 162 5.11 7.84 21.09
C LEU A 162 4.84 7.77 19.60
N ILE A 163 5.16 6.64 18.96
CA ILE A 163 4.91 6.40 17.54
C ILE A 163 3.39 6.32 17.30
N ASP A 164 2.63 5.63 18.15
CA ASP A 164 1.17 5.59 18.07
C ASP A 164 0.56 7.00 18.19
N ALA A 165 1.10 7.83 19.08
CA ALA A 165 0.67 9.23 19.20
C ALA A 165 0.99 10.04 17.92
N LEU A 166 2.13 9.79 17.28
CA LEU A 166 2.52 10.41 16.01
C LEU A 166 1.57 9.97 14.86
N TYR A 167 1.25 8.67 14.76
CA TYR A 167 0.27 8.17 13.80
C TYR A 167 -1.12 8.77 14.03
N ALA A 168 -1.54 8.92 15.30
CA ALA A 168 -2.79 9.60 15.63
C ALA A 168 -2.79 11.07 15.19
N ALA A 169 -1.67 11.79 15.40
CA ALA A 169 -1.53 13.20 15.01
C ALA A 169 -1.51 13.40 13.48
N THR A 170 -1.06 12.39 12.71
CA THR A 170 -1.01 12.41 11.24
C THR A 170 -2.25 11.80 10.58
N GLY A 171 -3.26 11.38 11.36
CA GLY A 171 -4.52 10.83 10.85
C GLY A 171 -4.44 9.39 10.37
N GLN A 172 -3.37 8.66 10.69
CA GLN A 172 -3.12 7.28 10.25
C GLN A 172 -3.59 6.24 11.29
N ARG A 173 -4.59 6.56 12.13
CA ARG A 173 -5.00 5.72 13.27
C ARG A 173 -6.14 4.75 12.96
N GLU A 174 -5.94 3.49 13.39
CA GLU A 174 -6.80 2.39 13.81
C GLU A 174 -7.89 1.82 12.87
N ALA A 175 -7.72 0.52 12.57
CA ALA A 175 -8.80 -0.36 12.15
C ALA A 175 -9.57 -0.89 13.38
N SER A 176 -10.49 -0.12 13.96
CA SER A 176 -11.48 -0.59 14.91
C SER A 176 -12.66 -1.30 14.19
N ALA A 177 -13.60 -1.91 14.94
CA ALA A 177 -14.80 -2.53 14.35
C ALA A 177 -15.60 -1.54 13.48
N GLU A 178 -15.60 -0.23 13.83
CA GLU A 178 -16.22 0.85 13.05
C GLU A 178 -15.53 1.03 11.69
N HIS A 179 -14.20 0.86 11.62
CA HIS A 179 -13.46 0.90 10.37
C HIS A 179 -13.73 -0.31 9.47
N ARG A 180 -14.09 -1.47 10.04
CA ARG A 180 -14.50 -2.65 9.25
C ARG A 180 -15.75 -2.34 8.43
N SER A 181 -16.79 -1.79 9.06
CA SER A 181 -18.02 -1.41 8.36
C SER A 181 -17.77 -0.33 7.30
N LEU A 182 -16.88 0.62 7.59
CA LEU A 182 -16.48 1.66 6.66
C LEU A 182 -15.81 1.07 5.39
N TRP A 183 -14.83 0.16 5.55
CA TRP A 183 -14.18 -0.46 4.38
C TRP A 183 -15.16 -1.27 3.53
N ILE A 184 -16.09 -1.98 4.16
CA ILE A 184 -17.14 -2.72 3.45
C ILE A 184 -18.01 -1.72 2.66
N SER A 185 -18.53 -0.68 3.29
CA SER A 185 -19.38 0.32 2.63
C SER A 185 -18.67 1.09 1.51
N LEU A 186 -17.35 1.28 1.60
CA LEU A 186 -16.55 1.93 0.59
C LEU A 186 -16.30 1.05 -0.65
N LEU A 187 -16.13 -0.26 -0.46
CA LEU A 187 -15.69 -1.17 -1.52
C LEU A 187 -16.83 -1.94 -2.20
N GLU A 188 -17.90 -2.27 -1.46
CA GLU A 188 -19.04 -3.01 -2.00
C GLU A 188 -19.71 -2.37 -3.22
N PRO A 189 -19.89 -1.02 -3.30
CA PRO A 189 -20.47 -0.37 -4.47
C PRO A 189 -19.69 -0.58 -5.78
N TYR A 190 -18.42 -0.94 -5.67
CA TYR A 190 -17.53 -1.20 -6.81
C TYR A 190 -17.41 -2.69 -7.15
N GLY A 191 -18.28 -3.54 -6.61
CA GLY A 191 -18.37 -4.96 -6.90
C GLY A 191 -17.43 -5.84 -6.09
N PHE A 192 -16.97 -5.38 -4.93
CA PHE A 192 -16.08 -6.17 -4.08
C PHE A 192 -16.81 -6.85 -2.91
N GLY A 193 -16.44 -8.12 -2.64
CA GLY A 193 -16.66 -8.77 -1.35
C GLY A 193 -15.44 -8.54 -0.47
N VAL A 194 -15.64 -8.08 0.79
CA VAL A 194 -14.55 -7.59 1.64
C VAL A 194 -14.32 -8.50 2.83
N GLN A 195 -13.06 -8.92 3.02
CA GLN A 195 -12.56 -9.59 4.21
C GLN A 195 -11.46 -8.73 4.83
N ILE A 196 -11.42 -8.65 6.16
CA ILE A 196 -10.36 -7.92 6.88
C ILE A 196 -9.73 -8.89 7.89
N VAL A 197 -8.42 -8.98 7.83
CA VAL A 197 -7.61 -9.85 8.70
C VAL A 197 -6.52 -9.05 9.39
N GLU A 198 -6.07 -9.53 10.54
CA GLU A 198 -4.87 -9.04 11.20
C GLU A 198 -3.74 -10.06 11.07
N GLU A 199 -2.57 -9.57 10.70
CA GLU A 199 -1.37 -10.35 10.52
C GLU A 199 -0.33 -9.97 11.57
N ALA A 200 0.14 -10.97 12.31
CA ALA A 200 1.15 -10.76 13.35
C ALA A 200 2.54 -10.54 12.75
N CYS A 201 3.26 -9.56 13.29
CA CYS A 201 4.63 -9.22 12.96
C CYS A 201 5.42 -8.95 14.24
N SER A 202 6.09 -9.95 14.79
CA SER A 202 6.88 -9.80 16.02
C SER A 202 6.09 -9.06 17.13
N ASN A 203 6.46 -7.82 17.47
CA ASN A 203 5.83 -6.98 18.50
C ASN A 203 4.77 -6.03 17.93
N SER A 204 4.19 -6.38 16.78
CA SER A 204 3.21 -5.56 16.08
C SER A 204 2.22 -6.42 15.30
N ALA A 205 1.13 -5.83 14.86
CA ALA A 205 0.19 -6.44 13.93
C ALA A 205 -0.13 -5.46 12.82
N VAL A 206 -0.47 -5.97 11.66
CA VAL A 206 -0.86 -5.19 10.51
C VAL A 206 -2.24 -5.62 10.03
N THR A 207 -3.07 -4.64 9.72
CA THR A 207 -4.38 -4.88 9.13
C THR A 207 -4.24 -5.09 7.63
N VAL A 208 -4.84 -6.14 7.11
CA VAL A 208 -4.91 -6.43 5.67
C VAL A 208 -6.37 -6.51 5.26
N ILE A 209 -6.73 -5.70 4.27
CA ILE A 209 -8.04 -5.70 3.63
C ILE A 209 -7.93 -6.49 2.33
N ILE A 210 -8.76 -7.48 2.17
CA ILE A 210 -8.83 -8.35 1.00
C ILE A 210 -10.21 -8.11 0.36
N ALA A 211 -10.22 -7.39 -0.75
CA ALA A 211 -11.43 -7.10 -1.51
C ALA A 211 -11.44 -7.95 -2.77
N GLN A 212 -12.26 -8.99 -2.79
CA GLN A 212 -12.39 -9.87 -3.95
C GLN A 212 -13.45 -9.34 -4.90
N LYS A 213 -13.09 -9.15 -6.17
CA LYS A 213 -14.03 -8.73 -7.22
C LYS A 213 -15.02 -9.84 -7.48
N ARG A 214 -16.30 -9.51 -7.36
CA ARG A 214 -17.41 -10.43 -7.74
C ARG A 214 -17.38 -10.64 -9.26
N GLY A 215 -17.78 -11.82 -9.67
CA GLY A 215 -17.88 -12.16 -11.10
C GLY A 215 -19.00 -11.39 -11.82
#